data_766001193db7b5637089895ae477f9a3
#
_entry.id   766001193db7b5637089895ae477f9a3
#
_cell.length_a   1.000
_cell.length_b   1.000
_cell.length_c   1.000
_cell.angle_alpha   90.00
_cell.angle_beta   90.00
_cell.angle_gamma   90.00
#
_symmetry.space_group_name_H-M   'P 1'
#
loop_
_entity.id
_entity.type
_entity.pdbx_description
1 polymer ?
#
loop_
_entity_poly.entity_id
_entity_poly.type
_entity_poly.pdbx_seq_one_letter_code
_entity_poly.pdbx_strand_id
1 'polypeptide(L)'
;MDSDFMEAISARMAATGACVIRFEFPYMAGRRVDGKKRGPNSAKVLEATWREVIAQVCEERSLTPGQLVIGGKSMGGRIASMVADESEVGGLVCLGYPFHPTGKPEKLRTEHLEALETPALCLQGTRDPFGKKEEVAGYTLAETFEVTWLEDGDHSFKPRKRSGRTLEQNLDEAAEAFDAFLSGLDLTSG
;
A
#
# COMPACT_ATOMS: atom_id res chain seq x y z
N MET A 1 -7.99 -9.38 -4.96
CA MET A 1 -8.36 -9.27 -3.56
C MET A 1 -8.09 -10.54 -2.76
N ASP A 2 -8.32 -11.70 -3.33
CA ASP A 2 -8.28 -13.01 -2.67
C ASP A 2 -7.01 -13.78 -3.03
N SER A 3 -5.89 -13.08 -3.18
CA SER A 3 -4.60 -13.75 -3.27
C SER A 3 -4.14 -14.15 -1.88
N ASP A 4 -3.46 -15.29 -1.78
CA ASP A 4 -2.90 -15.79 -0.50
C ASP A 4 -2.12 -14.69 0.23
N PHE A 5 -1.39 -13.85 -0.51
CA PHE A 5 -0.68 -12.70 0.05
C PHE A 5 -1.62 -11.68 0.72
N MET A 6 -2.68 -11.26 0.01
CA MET A 6 -3.60 -10.26 0.55
C MET A 6 -4.40 -10.80 1.73
N GLU A 7 -4.75 -12.08 1.71
CA GLU A 7 -5.40 -12.73 2.85
C GLU A 7 -4.48 -12.81 4.05
N ALA A 8 -3.25 -13.28 3.85
CA ALA A 8 -2.28 -13.45 4.92
C ALA A 8 -1.88 -12.12 5.58
N ILE A 9 -1.63 -11.06 4.79
CA ILE A 9 -1.25 -9.75 5.34
C ILE A 9 -2.43 -9.03 5.99
N SER A 10 -3.63 -9.09 5.37
CA SER A 10 -4.83 -8.47 5.95
C SER A 10 -5.24 -9.11 7.28
N ALA A 11 -5.11 -10.44 7.40
CA ALA A 11 -5.38 -11.13 8.66
C ALA A 11 -4.44 -10.69 9.77
N ARG A 12 -3.14 -10.50 9.46
CA ARG A 12 -2.15 -10.02 10.43
C ARG A 12 -2.41 -8.56 10.84
N MET A 13 -2.70 -7.71 9.88
CA MET A 13 -3.07 -6.32 10.16
C MET A 13 -4.35 -6.24 11.01
N ALA A 14 -5.34 -7.07 10.75
CA ALA A 14 -6.54 -7.12 11.57
C ALA A 14 -6.26 -7.64 12.99
N ALA A 15 -5.28 -8.51 13.16
CA ALA A 15 -4.90 -9.04 14.49
C ALA A 15 -4.26 -7.97 15.40
N THR A 16 -3.78 -6.83 14.86
CA THR A 16 -3.33 -5.68 15.66
C THR A 16 -4.49 -4.86 16.24
N GLY A 17 -5.74 -5.19 15.91
CA GLY A 17 -6.94 -4.48 16.34
C GLY A 17 -7.52 -3.54 15.29
N ALA A 18 -6.87 -3.37 14.15
CA ALA A 18 -7.37 -2.56 13.05
C ALA A 18 -8.58 -3.20 12.36
N CYS A 19 -9.60 -2.41 12.03
CA CYS A 19 -10.68 -2.84 11.15
C CYS A 19 -10.23 -2.76 9.69
N VAL A 20 -9.94 -3.90 9.06
CA VAL A 20 -9.43 -3.98 7.68
C VAL A 20 -10.57 -4.20 6.69
N ILE A 21 -10.79 -3.23 5.81
CA ILE A 21 -11.76 -3.30 4.71
C ILE A 21 -10.99 -3.46 3.39
N ARG A 22 -11.38 -4.45 2.60
CA ARG A 22 -10.78 -4.70 1.28
C ARG A 22 -11.81 -4.49 0.18
N PHE A 23 -11.41 -3.80 -0.88
CA PHE A 23 -12.25 -3.60 -2.07
C PHE A 23 -11.50 -3.95 -3.35
N GLU A 24 -12.21 -3.99 -4.46
CA GLU A 24 -11.66 -4.23 -5.80
C GLU A 24 -11.95 -3.06 -6.73
N PHE A 25 -10.95 -2.69 -7.51
CA PHE A 25 -11.18 -1.76 -8.61
C PHE A 25 -12.16 -2.33 -9.66
N PRO A 26 -12.88 -1.51 -10.40
CA PRO A 26 -13.92 -1.95 -11.35
C PRO A 26 -13.42 -2.98 -12.36
N TYR A 27 -12.18 -2.87 -12.87
CA TYR A 27 -11.62 -3.85 -13.79
C TYR A 27 -11.43 -5.24 -13.16
N MET A 28 -11.15 -5.30 -11.86
CA MET A 28 -11.01 -6.56 -11.12
C MET A 28 -12.38 -7.18 -10.85
N ALA A 29 -13.33 -6.37 -10.38
CA ALA A 29 -14.71 -6.80 -10.17
C ALA A 29 -15.33 -7.34 -11.48
N GLY A 30 -15.13 -6.63 -12.60
CA GLY A 30 -15.59 -7.08 -13.91
C GLY A 30 -15.02 -8.44 -14.34
N ARG A 31 -13.77 -8.75 -13.97
CA ARG A 31 -13.18 -10.09 -14.25
C ARG A 31 -13.89 -11.20 -13.50
N ARG A 32 -14.39 -10.95 -12.29
CA ARG A 32 -15.14 -11.94 -11.51
C ARG A 32 -16.48 -12.28 -12.16
N VAL A 33 -17.11 -11.27 -12.78
CA VAL A 33 -18.46 -11.44 -13.39
C VAL A 33 -18.41 -12.27 -14.66
N ASP A 34 -17.43 -12.02 -15.55
CA ASP A 34 -17.42 -12.64 -16.88
C ASP A 34 -16.14 -13.43 -17.22
N GLY A 35 -15.18 -13.51 -16.30
CA GLY A 35 -13.91 -14.25 -16.48
C GLY A 35 -12.95 -13.64 -17.51
N LYS A 36 -13.29 -12.52 -18.14
CA LYS A 36 -12.45 -11.93 -19.19
C LYS A 36 -11.26 -11.18 -18.60
N LYS A 37 -10.08 -11.41 -19.16
CA LYS A 37 -8.90 -10.60 -18.83
C LYS A 37 -9.14 -9.14 -19.24
N ARG A 38 -9.02 -8.22 -18.26
CA ARG A 38 -9.04 -6.77 -18.47
C ARG A 38 -7.74 -6.18 -17.95
N GLY A 39 -7.19 -5.19 -18.66
CA GLY A 39 -6.14 -4.34 -18.14
C GLY A 39 -6.67 -3.44 -17.02
N PRO A 40 -5.78 -2.79 -16.25
CA PRO A 40 -6.20 -1.78 -15.28
C PRO A 40 -7.00 -0.66 -15.94
N ASN A 41 -7.95 -0.09 -15.22
CA ASN A 41 -8.61 1.15 -15.60
C ASN A 41 -7.57 2.30 -15.70
N SER A 42 -7.94 3.41 -16.34
CA SER A 42 -7.14 4.63 -16.33
C SER A 42 -6.92 5.15 -14.89
N ALA A 43 -5.84 5.89 -14.65
CA ALA A 43 -5.56 6.46 -13.34
C ALA A 43 -6.76 7.25 -12.79
N LYS A 44 -7.40 8.07 -13.62
CA LYS A 44 -8.60 8.85 -13.26
C LYS A 44 -9.73 7.97 -12.69
N VAL A 45 -9.99 6.80 -13.29
CA VAL A 45 -11.03 5.87 -12.79
C VAL A 45 -10.60 5.24 -11.46
N LEU A 46 -9.31 4.86 -11.33
CA LEU A 46 -8.80 4.25 -10.11
C LEU A 46 -8.80 5.24 -8.93
N GLU A 47 -8.42 6.49 -9.18
CA GLU A 47 -8.48 7.58 -8.20
C GLU A 47 -9.93 7.89 -7.78
N ALA A 48 -10.85 7.99 -8.75
CA ALA A 48 -12.28 8.18 -8.46
C ALA A 48 -12.82 7.04 -7.58
N THR A 49 -12.45 5.78 -7.88
CA THR A 49 -12.85 4.63 -7.06
C THR A 49 -12.33 4.76 -5.62
N TRP A 50 -11.09 5.23 -5.42
CA TRP A 50 -10.57 5.47 -4.07
C TRP A 50 -11.40 6.51 -3.32
N ARG A 51 -11.71 7.66 -3.95
CA ARG A 51 -12.52 8.71 -3.32
C ARG A 51 -13.93 8.22 -2.97
N GLU A 52 -14.56 7.44 -3.87
CA GLU A 52 -15.86 6.81 -3.61
C GLU A 52 -15.82 5.85 -2.42
N VAL A 53 -14.79 4.99 -2.34
CA VAL A 53 -14.62 4.04 -1.22
C VAL A 53 -14.36 4.78 0.10
N ILE A 54 -13.53 5.82 0.12
CA ILE A 54 -13.28 6.65 1.30
C ILE A 54 -14.61 7.26 1.78
N ALA A 55 -15.35 7.91 0.90
CA ALA A 55 -16.65 8.53 1.23
C ALA A 55 -17.65 7.50 1.77
N GLN A 56 -17.76 6.33 1.11
CA GLN A 56 -18.65 5.26 1.53
C GLN A 56 -18.29 4.72 2.93
N VAL A 57 -17.01 4.47 3.19
CA VAL A 57 -16.57 3.97 4.51
C VAL A 57 -16.81 5.01 5.60
N CYS A 58 -16.54 6.28 5.33
CA CYS A 58 -16.83 7.37 6.25
C CYS A 58 -18.32 7.43 6.60
N GLU A 59 -19.21 7.35 5.61
CA GLU A 59 -20.66 7.36 5.82
C GLU A 59 -21.12 6.13 6.61
N GLU A 60 -20.74 4.92 6.17
CA GLU A 60 -21.16 3.65 6.81
C GLU A 60 -20.68 3.48 8.26
N ARG A 61 -19.53 4.06 8.59
CA ARG A 61 -18.89 3.92 9.90
C ARG A 61 -18.99 5.17 10.77
N SER A 62 -19.57 6.26 10.25
CA SER A 62 -19.64 7.56 10.92
C SER A 62 -18.24 8.06 11.31
N LEU A 63 -17.29 8.00 10.36
CA LEU A 63 -15.91 8.43 10.52
C LEU A 63 -15.63 9.64 9.64
N THR A 64 -14.58 10.38 9.96
CA THR A 64 -13.98 11.37 9.08
C THR A 64 -12.82 10.74 8.28
N PRO A 65 -12.41 11.30 7.13
CA PRO A 65 -11.27 10.78 6.38
C PRO A 65 -9.99 10.73 7.22
N GLY A 66 -9.74 11.71 8.09
CA GLY A 66 -8.59 11.75 9.02
C GLY A 66 -8.50 10.56 9.97
N GLN A 67 -9.59 9.81 10.15
CA GLN A 67 -9.63 8.58 10.96
C GLN A 67 -9.38 7.31 10.13
N LEU A 68 -9.13 7.45 8.81
CA LEU A 68 -8.87 6.34 7.92
C LEU A 68 -7.38 6.25 7.57
N VAL A 69 -6.88 5.03 7.52
CA VAL A 69 -5.64 4.70 6.86
C VAL A 69 -5.96 3.97 5.57
N ILE A 70 -5.59 4.54 4.44
CA ILE A 70 -5.79 3.91 3.13
C ILE A 70 -4.53 3.19 2.68
N GLY A 71 -4.65 2.25 1.76
CA GLY A 71 -3.45 1.58 1.28
C GLY A 71 -3.70 0.48 0.28
N GLY A 72 -2.63 -0.18 -0.13
CA GLY A 72 -2.78 -1.30 -1.03
C GLY A 72 -1.49 -1.88 -1.57
N LYS A 73 -1.67 -3.00 -2.25
CA LYS A 73 -0.58 -3.72 -2.91
C LYS A 73 -0.24 -3.08 -4.25
N SER A 74 1.06 -2.80 -4.44
CA SER A 74 1.60 -2.38 -5.74
C SER A 74 0.84 -1.17 -6.32
N MET A 75 0.19 -1.33 -7.47
CA MET A 75 -0.62 -0.27 -8.08
C MET A 75 -1.70 0.28 -7.15
N GLY A 76 -2.29 -0.57 -6.30
CA GLY A 76 -3.29 -0.13 -5.31
C GLY A 76 -2.73 0.92 -4.35
N GLY A 77 -1.56 0.67 -3.78
CA GLY A 77 -0.85 1.61 -2.91
C GLY A 77 -0.40 2.87 -3.66
N ARG A 78 0.09 2.70 -4.90
CA ARG A 78 0.47 3.86 -5.72
C ARG A 78 -0.73 4.78 -6.01
N ILE A 79 -1.89 4.25 -6.37
CA ILE A 79 -3.06 5.09 -6.60
C ILE A 79 -3.58 5.70 -5.28
N ALA A 80 -3.53 4.95 -4.17
CA ALA A 80 -3.84 5.48 -2.85
C ALA A 80 -2.98 6.70 -2.51
N SER A 81 -1.66 6.64 -2.76
CA SER A 81 -0.74 7.75 -2.50
C SER A 81 -1.02 9.00 -3.35
N MET A 82 -1.66 8.86 -4.51
CA MET A 82 -2.02 9.99 -5.38
C MET A 82 -3.28 10.73 -4.91
N VAL A 83 -4.06 10.14 -4.03
CA VAL A 83 -5.31 10.74 -3.52
C VAL A 83 -5.25 11.02 -2.01
N ALA A 84 -4.20 10.60 -1.33
CA ALA A 84 -4.10 10.65 0.12
C ALA A 84 -4.25 12.08 0.69
N ASP A 85 -3.45 13.02 0.22
CA ASP A 85 -3.49 14.41 0.69
C ASP A 85 -4.80 15.10 0.35
N GLU A 86 -5.26 14.98 -0.92
CA GLU A 86 -6.53 15.56 -1.37
C GLU A 86 -7.74 15.01 -0.60
N SER A 87 -7.66 13.75 -0.16
CA SER A 87 -8.73 13.10 0.61
C SER A 87 -8.60 13.30 2.10
N GLU A 88 -7.56 13.99 2.58
CA GLU A 88 -7.30 14.31 3.99
C GLU A 88 -7.34 13.08 4.89
N VAL A 89 -6.82 11.92 4.40
CA VAL A 89 -6.81 10.69 5.18
C VAL A 89 -5.72 10.74 6.27
N GLY A 90 -5.95 10.04 7.38
CA GLY A 90 -5.04 10.03 8.52
C GLY A 90 -3.73 9.27 8.29
N GLY A 91 -3.66 8.42 7.26
CA GLY A 91 -2.42 7.72 6.92
C GLY A 91 -2.51 6.89 5.64
N LEU A 92 -1.35 6.47 5.16
CA LEU A 92 -1.18 5.68 3.94
C LEU A 92 -0.29 4.46 4.21
N VAL A 93 -0.68 3.29 3.71
CA VAL A 93 0.15 2.07 3.76
C VAL A 93 0.34 1.47 2.37
N CYS A 94 1.59 1.38 1.91
CA CYS A 94 1.95 0.78 0.64
C CYS A 94 2.60 -0.58 0.83
N LEU A 95 2.04 -1.62 0.21
CA LEU A 95 2.56 -2.98 0.22
C LEU A 95 3.31 -3.25 -1.09
N GLY A 96 4.63 -3.05 -1.10
CA GLY A 96 5.44 -3.15 -2.30
C GLY A 96 5.13 -2.02 -3.28
N TYR A 97 5.64 -0.81 -3.02
CA TYR A 97 5.42 0.34 -3.89
C TYR A 97 6.18 0.19 -5.22
N PRO A 98 5.52 0.40 -6.38
CA PRO A 98 6.16 0.27 -7.68
C PRO A 98 6.84 1.60 -8.08
N PHE A 99 8.00 1.91 -7.48
CA PHE A 99 8.75 3.16 -7.71
C PHE A 99 9.05 3.42 -9.19
N HIS A 100 9.23 2.35 -9.96
CA HIS A 100 9.39 2.38 -11.41
C HIS A 100 8.88 1.07 -12.04
N PRO A 101 8.63 1.00 -13.36
CA PRO A 101 8.38 -0.26 -14.03
C PRO A 101 9.63 -1.15 -14.03
N THR A 102 9.44 -2.46 -13.92
CA THR A 102 10.55 -3.43 -14.01
C THR A 102 11.40 -3.20 -15.26
N GLY A 103 12.72 -3.10 -15.08
CA GLY A 103 13.67 -2.87 -16.16
C GLY A 103 13.69 -1.45 -16.73
N LYS A 104 13.02 -0.48 -16.08
CA LYS A 104 12.99 0.93 -16.47
C LYS A 104 13.17 1.84 -15.26
N PRO A 105 14.31 1.78 -14.56
CA PRO A 105 14.55 2.54 -13.34
C PRO A 105 14.54 4.07 -13.56
N GLU A 106 14.75 4.51 -14.80
CA GLU A 106 14.68 5.92 -15.19
C GLU A 106 13.25 6.48 -15.25
N LYS A 107 12.22 5.60 -15.22
CA LYS A 107 10.81 6.00 -15.26
C LYS A 107 10.20 6.03 -13.86
N LEU A 108 10.66 6.97 -13.06
CA LEU A 108 10.20 7.13 -11.68
C LEU A 108 8.71 7.46 -11.60
N ARG A 109 8.11 7.05 -10.49
CA ARG A 109 6.72 7.27 -10.13
C ARG A 109 6.64 7.90 -8.73
N THR A 110 7.55 8.80 -8.44
CA THR A 110 7.79 9.36 -7.11
C THR A 110 7.47 10.85 -7.00
N GLU A 111 7.22 11.54 -8.12
CA GLU A 111 7.06 13.00 -8.16
C GLU A 111 6.09 13.53 -7.09
N HIS A 112 4.92 12.89 -6.91
CA HIS A 112 3.95 13.28 -5.89
C HIS A 112 4.35 12.85 -4.47
N LEU A 113 5.31 11.93 -4.31
CA LEU A 113 5.81 11.50 -3.00
C LEU A 113 6.83 12.47 -2.42
N GLU A 114 7.39 13.37 -3.23
CA GLU A 114 8.38 14.37 -2.79
C GLU A 114 7.76 15.43 -1.87
N ALA A 115 6.45 15.67 -2.03
CA ALA A 115 5.68 16.65 -1.28
C ALA A 115 4.49 16.04 -0.53
N LEU A 116 4.47 14.72 -0.33
CA LEU A 116 3.38 14.02 0.36
C LEU A 116 3.30 14.50 1.82
N GLU A 117 2.15 15.04 2.22
CA GLU A 117 1.90 15.52 3.58
C GLU A 117 1.33 14.42 4.48
N THR A 118 0.54 13.50 3.92
CA THR A 118 -0.04 12.36 4.64
C THR A 118 1.05 11.44 5.18
N PRO A 119 1.06 11.11 6.49
CA PRO A 119 1.97 10.10 7.04
C PRO A 119 1.85 8.79 6.28
N ALA A 120 2.96 8.22 5.85
CA ALA A 120 2.96 7.07 4.97
C ALA A 120 3.99 6.01 5.37
N LEU A 121 3.55 4.76 5.46
CA LEU A 121 4.38 3.58 5.63
C LEU A 121 4.47 2.80 4.32
N CYS A 122 5.67 2.62 3.79
CA CYS A 122 5.95 1.73 2.68
C CYS A 122 6.66 0.47 3.16
N LEU A 123 5.98 -0.67 3.12
CA LEU A 123 6.55 -1.98 3.38
C LEU A 123 7.14 -2.52 2.08
N GLN A 124 8.46 -2.62 1.98
CA GLN A 124 9.15 -2.92 0.72
C GLN A 124 10.15 -4.06 0.88
N GLY A 125 10.13 -5.02 -0.03
CA GLY A 125 11.16 -6.06 -0.06
C GLY A 125 12.52 -5.52 -0.54
N THR A 126 13.61 -5.91 0.10
CA THR A 126 14.95 -5.41 -0.28
C THR A 126 15.36 -5.78 -1.72
N ARG A 127 14.69 -6.79 -2.31
CA ARG A 127 14.93 -7.25 -3.70
C ARG A 127 13.76 -6.98 -4.63
N ASP A 128 12.84 -6.13 -4.24
CA ASP A 128 11.69 -5.81 -5.08
C ASP A 128 12.15 -5.21 -6.43
N PRO A 129 11.84 -5.82 -7.59
CA PRO A 129 12.29 -5.32 -8.89
C PRO A 129 11.64 -4.00 -9.32
N PHE A 130 10.67 -3.49 -8.55
CA PHE A 130 10.03 -2.20 -8.76
C PHE A 130 10.66 -1.06 -7.93
N GLY A 131 11.74 -1.36 -7.20
CA GLY A 131 12.50 -0.41 -6.38
C GLY A 131 13.27 -1.17 -5.29
N LYS A 132 14.54 -1.46 -5.55
CA LYS A 132 15.44 -2.08 -4.57
C LYS A 132 15.93 -1.06 -3.56
N LYS A 133 16.39 -1.56 -2.42
CA LYS A 133 16.86 -0.70 -1.33
C LYS A 133 17.91 0.32 -1.78
N GLU A 134 18.88 -0.10 -2.59
CA GLU A 134 19.97 0.74 -3.09
C GLU A 134 19.46 1.81 -4.07
N GLU A 135 18.44 1.48 -4.86
CA GLU A 135 17.83 2.41 -5.82
C GLU A 135 17.01 3.48 -5.07
N VAL A 136 16.15 3.05 -4.16
CA VAL A 136 15.25 3.94 -3.40
C VAL A 136 16.02 4.89 -2.48
N ALA A 137 17.18 4.48 -1.97
CA ALA A 137 18.04 5.35 -1.16
C ALA A 137 18.51 6.62 -1.92
N GLY A 138 18.43 6.61 -3.24
CA GLY A 138 18.78 7.77 -4.09
C GLY A 138 17.57 8.62 -4.51
N TYR A 139 16.35 8.27 -4.10
CA TYR A 139 15.15 9.02 -4.49
C TYR A 139 14.84 10.14 -3.50
N THR A 140 14.31 11.23 -4.01
CA THR A 140 13.74 12.29 -3.18
C THR A 140 12.34 11.85 -2.76
N LEU A 141 12.13 11.69 -1.47
CA LEU A 141 10.84 11.32 -0.86
C LEU A 141 10.57 12.29 0.30
N ALA A 142 9.30 12.59 0.58
CA ALA A 142 8.92 13.39 1.74
C ALA A 142 9.35 12.70 3.05
N GLU A 143 9.63 13.46 4.09
CA GLU A 143 9.95 12.93 5.43
C GLU A 143 8.79 12.11 6.02
N THR A 144 7.56 12.40 5.60
CA THR A 144 6.34 11.66 5.96
C THR A 144 6.26 10.27 5.34
N PHE A 145 7.08 9.97 4.30
CA PHE A 145 7.07 8.69 3.58
C PHE A 145 8.18 7.77 4.08
N GLU A 146 7.87 6.98 5.09
CA GLU A 146 8.81 6.04 5.70
C GLU A 146 8.85 4.70 4.96
N VAL A 147 10.04 4.14 4.77
CA VAL A 147 10.22 2.83 4.13
C VAL A 147 10.77 1.81 5.11
N THR A 148 9.97 0.80 5.43
CA THR A 148 10.41 -0.39 6.18
C THR A 148 10.82 -1.48 5.21
N TRP A 149 12.06 -1.94 5.34
CA TRP A 149 12.66 -2.92 4.44
C TRP A 149 12.53 -4.34 4.98
N LEU A 150 11.85 -5.20 4.21
CA LEU A 150 11.68 -6.61 4.52
C LEU A 150 12.82 -7.40 3.87
N GLU A 151 13.66 -7.99 4.72
CA GLU A 151 14.93 -8.60 4.32
C GLU A 151 14.75 -9.75 3.32
N ASP A 152 15.56 -9.70 2.25
CA ASP A 152 15.54 -10.62 1.11
C ASP A 152 14.15 -10.79 0.44
N GLY A 153 13.16 -9.94 0.77
CA GLY A 153 11.82 -9.96 0.20
C GLY A 153 11.79 -9.54 -1.26
N ASP A 154 10.98 -10.22 -2.07
CA ASP A 154 10.58 -9.78 -3.41
C ASP A 154 9.37 -8.84 -3.34
N HIS A 155 8.72 -8.57 -4.48
CA HIS A 155 7.52 -7.73 -4.56
C HIS A 155 6.35 -8.21 -3.69
N SER A 156 6.33 -9.46 -3.25
CA SER A 156 5.35 -10.05 -2.33
C SER A 156 6.00 -10.49 -1.01
N PHE A 157 7.12 -9.86 -0.66
CA PHE A 157 7.87 -10.06 0.59
C PHE A 157 8.51 -11.45 0.73
N LYS A 158 8.44 -12.27 -0.34
CA LYS A 158 8.94 -13.64 -0.32
C LYS A 158 10.46 -13.66 -0.40
N PRO A 159 11.16 -14.20 0.63
CA PRO A 159 12.61 -14.34 0.61
C PRO A 159 13.03 -15.57 -0.19
N ARG A 160 14.31 -15.59 -0.61
CA ARG A 160 14.93 -16.77 -1.23
C ARG A 160 15.22 -17.83 -0.16
N LYS A 161 15.16 -19.10 -0.51
CA LYS A 161 15.48 -20.20 0.40
C LYS A 161 16.87 -20.06 1.05
N ARG A 162 17.87 -19.54 0.30
CA ARG A 162 19.25 -19.35 0.79
C ARG A 162 19.42 -18.25 1.83
N SER A 163 18.44 -17.36 2.01
CA SER A 163 18.51 -16.29 3.00
C SER A 163 18.33 -16.79 4.44
N GLY A 164 17.75 -17.98 4.61
CA GLY A 164 17.37 -18.50 5.92
C GLY A 164 16.09 -17.88 6.49
N ARG A 165 15.51 -16.86 5.82
CA ARG A 165 14.23 -16.26 6.22
C ARG A 165 13.04 -16.99 5.57
N THR A 166 11.88 -16.83 6.19
CA THR A 166 10.60 -17.34 5.67
C THR A 166 9.69 -16.19 5.27
N LEU A 167 8.67 -16.48 4.45
CA LEU A 167 7.65 -15.51 4.11
C LEU A 167 6.87 -15.07 5.36
N GLU A 168 6.57 -16.00 6.25
CA GLU A 168 5.87 -15.74 7.51
C GLU A 168 6.60 -14.68 8.35
N GLN A 169 7.92 -14.82 8.51
CA GLN A 169 8.73 -13.83 9.23
C GLN A 169 8.66 -12.43 8.61
N ASN A 170 8.69 -12.32 7.27
CA ASN A 170 8.54 -11.03 6.61
C ASN A 170 7.13 -10.46 6.74
N LEU A 171 6.09 -11.31 6.73
CA LEU A 171 4.71 -10.87 6.94
C LEU A 171 4.46 -10.45 8.40
N ASP A 172 5.06 -11.12 9.36
CA ASP A 172 4.97 -10.77 10.78
C ASP A 172 5.68 -9.43 11.05
N GLU A 173 6.90 -9.24 10.52
CA GLU A 173 7.65 -7.98 10.58
C GLU A 173 6.89 -6.83 9.91
N ALA A 174 6.22 -7.09 8.79
CA ALA A 174 5.35 -6.12 8.12
C ALA A 174 4.16 -5.72 8.99
N ALA A 175 3.55 -6.66 9.71
CA ALA A 175 2.44 -6.38 10.62
C ALA A 175 2.89 -5.63 11.88
N GLU A 176 4.06 -5.94 12.43
CA GLU A 176 4.67 -5.19 13.54
C GLU A 176 4.95 -3.73 13.14
N ALA A 177 5.52 -3.51 11.96
CA ALA A 177 5.75 -2.16 11.45
C ALA A 177 4.43 -1.40 11.21
N PHE A 178 3.39 -2.08 10.74
CA PHE A 178 2.05 -1.51 10.59
C PHE A 178 1.44 -1.11 11.94
N ASP A 179 1.55 -1.96 12.95
CA ASP A 179 1.05 -1.67 14.31
C ASP A 179 1.76 -0.47 14.94
N ALA A 180 3.09 -0.43 14.82
CA ALA A 180 3.88 0.70 15.27
C ALA A 180 3.50 2.00 14.55
N PHE A 181 3.30 1.96 13.24
CA PHE A 181 2.85 3.09 12.44
C PHE A 181 1.48 3.58 12.90
N LEU A 182 0.49 2.70 13.05
CA LEU A 182 -0.84 3.07 13.55
C LEU A 182 -0.79 3.73 14.92
N SER A 183 0.04 3.20 15.82
CA SER A 183 0.22 3.73 17.16
C SER A 183 0.85 5.12 17.19
N GLY A 184 1.57 5.50 16.15
CA GLY A 184 2.18 6.82 15.98
C GLY A 184 1.25 7.86 15.33
N LEU A 185 0.12 7.45 14.78
CA LEU A 185 -0.83 8.36 14.12
C LEU A 185 -1.82 8.98 15.13
N ASP A 186 -2.16 10.25 14.93
CA ASP A 186 -3.30 10.88 15.61
C ASP A 186 -4.57 10.70 14.76
N LEU A 187 -5.25 9.58 14.96
CA LEU A 187 -6.52 9.26 14.28
C LEU A 187 -7.76 9.70 15.08
N THR A 188 -7.57 10.45 16.15
CA THR A 188 -8.67 10.86 17.06
C THR A 188 -9.22 12.23 16.75
N SER A 189 -8.47 13.04 15.99
CA SER A 189 -8.81 14.44 15.69
C SER A 189 -9.47 14.50 14.30
N GLY A 190 -10.78 14.58 14.26
CA GLY A 190 -11.57 14.80 13.07
C GLY A 190 -12.87 15.53 13.36
#